data_4edb33b26888f2dcaa76d681e1965442
#
_entry.id   4edb33b26888f2dcaa76d681e1965442
#
_cell.length_a   1.000
_cell.length_b   1.000
_cell.length_c   1.000
_cell.angle_alpha   90.00
_cell.angle_beta   90.00
_cell.angle_gamma   90.00
#
_symmetry.space_group_name_H-M   'P 1'
#
loop_
_entity.id
_entity.type
_entity.pdbx_description
1 polymer ?
#
loop_
_entity_poly.entity_id
_entity_poly.type
_entity_poly.pdbx_seq_one_letter_code
_entity_poly.pdbx_strand_id
1 'polypeptide(L)'
;QDAWRRLKANKVAIIVMIFLIIMLLGSFVFPLISPFKYDVQHWDDIDRDFRFEMFKICKEEGVAGPMPFEEASQLRGFDKLSAWLRGDIKIHIFGIDESGGDFWTRVWFGGRVSLFIGIIAAFSYFLIGMPYGSISGLLGGRVDNFMMRIVEIINGIPYLIVVILLMVVMPPGLLTIVVALALVGWTSLARLVRGQVVQIKEQEYVIAAATMGASRGRIVRRHILPNTLSVVIVNLTMSIPAAIFTESFLSYIGIGVTQPMTSWGSLCEAGKASIFTNPQLLFIPAAFISLTMLSFNLFGDALRNVLDPRMRR
;
A
#
# COMPACT_ATOMS: atom_id res chain seq x y z
N GLN A 1 5.99 12.29 23.79
CA GLN A 1 4.83 11.91 24.63
C GLN A 1 3.60 12.73 24.25
N ASP A 2 3.72 14.05 24.03
CA ASP A 2 2.57 14.93 23.70
C ASP A 2 1.94 14.60 22.33
N ALA A 3 2.74 14.27 21.33
CA ALA A 3 2.23 13.86 20.02
C ALA A 3 1.32 12.62 20.12
N TRP A 4 1.72 11.63 20.89
CA TRP A 4 0.92 10.42 21.12
C TRP A 4 -0.38 10.68 21.89
N ARG A 5 -0.36 11.58 22.86
CA ARG A 5 -1.59 12.00 23.59
C ARG A 5 -2.57 12.70 22.66
N ARG A 6 -2.09 13.61 21.79
CA ARG A 6 -2.93 14.31 20.79
C ARG A 6 -3.50 13.36 19.75
N LEU A 7 -2.71 12.39 19.28
CA LEU A 7 -3.19 11.37 18.35
C LEU A 7 -4.33 10.56 18.98
N LYS A 8 -4.17 10.14 20.24
CA LYS A 8 -5.21 9.43 21.00
C LYS A 8 -6.48 10.26 21.25
N ALA A 9 -6.39 11.57 21.30
CA ALA A 9 -7.55 12.44 21.45
C ALA A 9 -8.40 12.53 20.17
N ASN A 10 -7.81 12.23 19.01
CA ASN A 10 -8.52 12.25 17.73
C ASN A 10 -9.16 10.87 17.45
N LYS A 11 -10.48 10.77 17.62
CA LYS A 11 -11.25 9.52 17.42
C LYS A 11 -11.10 8.99 15.99
N VAL A 12 -11.09 9.85 14.98
CA VAL A 12 -10.93 9.45 13.57
C VAL A 12 -9.55 8.83 13.36
N ALA A 13 -8.49 9.44 13.90
CA ALA A 13 -7.14 8.90 13.81
C ALA A 13 -7.02 7.49 14.42
N ILE A 14 -7.70 7.25 15.56
CA ILE A 14 -7.71 5.91 16.20
C ILE A 14 -8.44 4.91 15.31
N ILE A 15 -9.61 5.24 14.81
CA ILE A 15 -10.42 4.33 13.97
C ILE A 15 -9.65 3.94 12.71
N VAL A 16 -9.07 4.91 12.00
CA VAL A 16 -8.31 4.61 10.78
C VAL A 16 -7.01 3.87 11.07
N MET A 17 -6.35 4.16 12.18
CA MET A 17 -5.16 3.43 12.61
C MET A 17 -5.48 1.96 12.91
N ILE A 18 -6.57 1.69 13.63
CA ILE A 18 -7.04 0.32 13.90
C ILE A 18 -7.38 -0.38 12.59
N PHE A 19 -8.08 0.29 11.67
CA PHE A 19 -8.39 -0.26 10.36
C PHE A 19 -7.12 -0.62 9.56
N LEU A 20 -6.12 0.28 9.50
CA LEU A 20 -4.85 0.01 8.82
C LEU A 20 -4.08 -1.15 9.46
N ILE A 21 -4.12 -1.27 10.79
CA ILE A 21 -3.53 -2.42 11.51
C ILE A 21 -4.26 -3.71 11.14
N ILE A 22 -5.60 -3.70 11.10
CA ILE A 22 -6.40 -4.85 10.68
C ILE A 22 -6.07 -5.24 9.24
N MET A 23 -5.98 -4.27 8.33
CA MET A 23 -5.61 -4.50 6.93
C MET A 23 -4.21 -5.11 6.80
N LEU A 24 -3.24 -4.57 7.53
CA LEU A 24 -1.87 -5.07 7.51
C LEU A 24 -1.78 -6.48 8.10
N LEU A 25 -2.28 -6.67 9.33
CA LEU A 25 -2.25 -7.98 10.00
C LEU A 25 -3.10 -9.00 9.27
N GLY A 26 -4.30 -8.62 8.82
CA GLY A 26 -5.19 -9.48 8.05
C GLY A 26 -4.55 -9.98 6.75
N SER A 27 -3.83 -9.13 6.04
CA SER A 27 -3.12 -9.51 4.82
C SER A 27 -2.03 -10.57 5.06
N PHE A 28 -1.46 -10.64 6.26
CA PHE A 28 -0.49 -11.67 6.63
C PHE A 28 -1.14 -12.89 7.29
N VAL A 29 -2.10 -12.68 8.16
CA VAL A 29 -2.69 -13.74 9.00
C VAL A 29 -3.74 -14.55 8.25
N PHE A 30 -4.69 -13.88 7.55
CA PHE A 30 -5.80 -14.59 6.91
C PHE A 30 -5.37 -15.59 5.82
N PRO A 31 -4.40 -15.29 4.93
CA PRO A 31 -3.92 -16.30 3.99
C PRO A 31 -3.19 -17.48 4.62
N LEU A 32 -2.69 -17.32 5.87
CA LEU A 32 -2.02 -18.41 6.61
C LEU A 32 -3.01 -19.36 7.31
N ILE A 33 -4.12 -18.81 7.81
CA ILE A 33 -5.17 -19.58 8.48
C ILE A 33 -6.25 -20.06 7.52
N SER A 34 -6.31 -19.54 6.31
CA SER A 34 -7.24 -20.02 5.29
C SER A 34 -6.96 -21.50 4.97
N PRO A 35 -7.97 -22.36 4.90
CA PRO A 35 -7.80 -23.72 4.42
C PRO A 35 -7.45 -23.79 2.93
N PHE A 36 -7.65 -22.70 2.21
CA PHE A 36 -7.38 -22.57 0.79
C PHE A 36 -6.10 -21.77 0.54
N LYS A 37 -5.32 -22.21 -0.45
CA LYS A 37 -4.13 -21.45 -0.88
C LYS A 37 -4.49 -20.49 -2.00
N TYR A 38 -3.80 -19.36 -2.06
CA TYR A 38 -4.06 -18.29 -3.05
C TYR A 38 -3.70 -18.68 -4.49
N ASP A 39 -2.82 -19.68 -4.67
CA ASP A 39 -2.27 -20.16 -5.94
C ASP A 39 -2.88 -21.48 -6.42
N VAL A 40 -3.76 -22.07 -5.62
CA VAL A 40 -4.46 -23.32 -5.96
C VAL A 40 -5.82 -23.00 -6.55
N GLN A 41 -6.17 -23.73 -7.60
CA GLN A 41 -7.43 -23.61 -8.33
C GLN A 41 -8.35 -24.77 -7.96
N HIS A 42 -9.57 -24.46 -7.60
CA HIS A 42 -10.62 -25.41 -7.17
C HIS A 42 -11.65 -25.57 -8.29
N TRP A 43 -11.29 -26.29 -9.35
CA TRP A 43 -12.11 -26.42 -10.56
C TRP A 43 -13.43 -27.14 -10.33
N ASP A 44 -13.46 -28.10 -9.40
CA ASP A 44 -14.67 -28.88 -9.04
C ASP A 44 -15.71 -27.99 -8.34
N ASP A 45 -15.30 -26.87 -7.79
CA ASP A 45 -16.17 -25.91 -7.13
C ASP A 45 -16.75 -24.85 -8.10
N ILE A 46 -16.33 -24.85 -9.37
CA ILE A 46 -16.89 -23.97 -10.41
C ILE A 46 -18.16 -24.62 -10.95
N ASP A 47 -19.29 -23.93 -10.80
CA ASP A 47 -20.53 -24.35 -11.44
C ASP A 47 -20.51 -24.03 -12.94
N ARG A 48 -21.23 -24.82 -13.79
CA ARG A 48 -21.27 -24.63 -15.26
C ARG A 48 -21.71 -23.21 -15.69
N ASP A 49 -22.65 -22.61 -14.91
CA ASP A 49 -23.11 -21.25 -15.08
C ASP A 49 -22.44 -20.35 -14.07
N PHE A 50 -21.12 -20.19 -14.12
CA PHE A 50 -20.33 -19.47 -13.11
C PHE A 50 -21.11 -18.30 -12.47
N ARG A 51 -21.63 -18.54 -11.24
CA ARG A 51 -22.29 -17.52 -10.43
C ARG A 51 -21.47 -17.30 -9.17
N PHE A 52 -21.17 -16.04 -8.89
CA PHE A 52 -20.49 -15.67 -7.67
C PHE A 52 -21.41 -15.89 -6.46
N GLU A 53 -21.03 -16.81 -5.60
CA GLU A 53 -21.76 -17.12 -4.37
C GLU A 53 -20.86 -16.91 -3.15
N MET A 54 -21.26 -15.98 -2.27
CA MET A 54 -20.63 -15.84 -0.96
C MET A 54 -20.98 -17.05 -0.07
N PHE A 55 -20.02 -17.46 0.76
CA PHE A 55 -20.14 -18.62 1.65
C PHE A 55 -20.43 -19.94 0.91
N LYS A 56 -19.83 -20.12 -0.26
CA LYS A 56 -19.94 -21.34 -1.06
C LYS A 56 -19.24 -22.49 -0.34
N ILE A 57 -19.93 -23.66 -0.24
CA ILE A 57 -19.36 -24.86 0.39
C ILE A 57 -18.40 -25.51 -0.61
N CYS A 58 -17.20 -25.88 -0.14
CA CYS A 58 -16.20 -26.58 -0.94
C CYS A 58 -16.69 -28.02 -1.26
N LYS A 59 -16.63 -28.38 -2.55
CA LYS A 59 -17.00 -29.71 -3.05
C LYS A 59 -15.79 -30.60 -3.30
N GLU A 60 -14.60 -29.99 -3.45
CA GLU A 60 -13.39 -30.67 -3.89
C GLU A 60 -12.97 -31.79 -2.92
N GLU A 61 -12.86 -33.01 -3.43
CA GLU A 61 -12.44 -34.17 -2.64
C GLU A 61 -11.04 -33.95 -2.05
N GLY A 62 -10.88 -34.28 -0.76
CA GLY A 62 -9.63 -34.08 0.00
C GLY A 62 -9.40 -32.67 0.53
N VAL A 63 -10.15 -31.66 0.07
CA VAL A 63 -10.12 -30.28 0.59
C VAL A 63 -11.38 -29.97 1.39
N ALA A 64 -12.54 -30.50 0.99
CA ALA A 64 -13.80 -30.40 1.76
C ALA A 64 -13.64 -30.95 3.19
N GLY A 65 -14.44 -30.44 4.12
CA GLY A 65 -14.50 -31.00 5.49
C GLY A 65 -14.98 -32.44 5.53
N PRO A 66 -15.00 -33.06 6.70
CA PRO A 66 -15.41 -34.45 6.88
C PRO A 66 -16.90 -34.72 6.56
N MET A 67 -17.75 -33.69 6.54
CA MET A 67 -19.15 -33.80 6.21
C MET A 67 -19.37 -33.97 4.69
N PRO A 68 -20.18 -34.96 4.23
CA PRO A 68 -20.50 -35.11 2.82
C PRO A 68 -21.16 -33.85 2.24
N PHE A 69 -20.84 -33.51 0.98
CA PHE A 69 -21.35 -32.31 0.33
C PHE A 69 -22.89 -32.26 0.26
N GLU A 70 -23.54 -33.42 0.03
CA GLU A 70 -24.99 -33.49 -0.03
C GLU A 70 -25.66 -33.08 1.29
N GLU A 71 -25.12 -33.49 2.43
CA GLU A 71 -25.58 -33.12 3.76
C GLU A 71 -25.24 -31.64 4.04
N ALA A 72 -24.00 -31.21 3.76
CA ALA A 72 -23.54 -29.87 3.94
C ALA A 72 -24.37 -28.85 3.12
N SER A 73 -24.79 -29.21 1.92
CA SER A 73 -25.58 -28.34 1.02
C SER A 73 -26.97 -28.02 1.53
N GLN A 74 -27.50 -28.83 2.43
CA GLN A 74 -28.81 -28.63 3.07
C GLN A 74 -28.74 -27.66 4.27
N LEU A 75 -27.57 -27.44 4.82
CA LEU A 75 -27.37 -26.55 5.96
C LEU A 75 -27.66 -25.08 5.60
N ARG A 76 -28.37 -24.38 6.48
CA ARG A 76 -28.71 -22.95 6.30
C ARG A 76 -28.41 -22.15 7.57
N GLY A 77 -28.11 -20.84 7.37
CA GLY A 77 -27.98 -19.89 8.47
C GLY A 77 -27.00 -20.34 9.56
N PHE A 78 -27.50 -20.48 10.78
CA PHE A 78 -26.70 -20.78 11.96
C PHE A 78 -26.07 -22.17 11.93
N ASP A 79 -26.77 -23.16 11.35
CA ASP A 79 -26.27 -24.54 11.27
C ASP A 79 -25.06 -24.63 10.35
N LYS A 80 -25.08 -23.91 9.21
CA LYS A 80 -23.94 -23.79 8.30
C LYS A 80 -22.73 -23.11 8.99
N LEU A 81 -22.98 -22.03 9.73
CA LEU A 81 -21.94 -21.35 10.49
C LEU A 81 -21.35 -22.24 11.59
N SER A 82 -22.21 -22.99 12.32
CA SER A 82 -21.75 -23.88 13.39
C SER A 82 -20.94 -25.05 12.87
N ALA A 83 -21.31 -25.63 11.72
CA ALA A 83 -20.58 -26.70 11.07
C ALA A 83 -19.22 -26.22 10.56
N TRP A 84 -19.16 -25.00 10.01
CA TRP A 84 -17.90 -24.38 9.61
C TRP A 84 -16.98 -24.12 10.81
N LEU A 85 -17.50 -23.57 11.92
CA LEU A 85 -16.73 -23.31 13.14
C LEU A 85 -16.19 -24.61 13.79
N ARG A 86 -16.90 -25.71 13.67
CA ARG A 86 -16.43 -27.05 14.12
C ARG A 86 -15.43 -27.70 13.16
N GLY A 87 -15.28 -27.16 11.95
CA GLY A 87 -14.41 -27.72 10.91
C GLY A 87 -15.06 -28.90 10.13
N ASP A 88 -16.37 -29.13 10.29
CA ASP A 88 -17.10 -30.18 9.59
C ASP A 88 -17.22 -29.89 8.09
N ILE A 89 -17.23 -28.59 7.70
CA ILE A 89 -17.29 -28.13 6.33
C ILE A 89 -16.25 -27.00 6.10
N LYS A 90 -15.77 -26.85 4.87
CA LYS A 90 -14.98 -25.71 4.44
C LYS A 90 -15.82 -24.82 3.51
N ILE A 91 -15.68 -23.51 3.67
CA ILE A 91 -16.50 -22.53 2.97
C ILE A 91 -15.60 -21.48 2.32
N HIS A 92 -15.83 -21.21 1.05
CA HIS A 92 -15.29 -20.05 0.34
C HIS A 92 -16.06 -18.78 0.76
N ILE A 93 -15.48 -17.96 1.64
CA ILE A 93 -16.19 -16.82 2.28
C ILE A 93 -16.67 -15.80 1.24
N PHE A 94 -15.81 -15.40 0.29
CA PHE A 94 -16.16 -14.54 -0.85
C PHE A 94 -16.43 -15.37 -2.13
N GLY A 95 -16.66 -16.68 -2.01
CA GLY A 95 -16.78 -17.55 -3.17
C GLY A 95 -15.44 -17.81 -3.85
N ILE A 96 -15.52 -18.24 -5.09
CA ILE A 96 -14.39 -18.51 -5.99
C ILE A 96 -14.40 -17.52 -7.14
N ASP A 97 -13.24 -17.25 -7.72
CA ASP A 97 -13.13 -16.43 -8.93
C ASP A 97 -13.23 -17.29 -10.22
N GLU A 98 -13.19 -16.65 -11.38
CA GLU A 98 -13.25 -17.34 -12.68
C GLU A 98 -12.07 -18.28 -12.93
N SER A 99 -10.97 -18.10 -12.22
CA SER A 99 -9.79 -18.97 -12.29
C SER A 99 -9.88 -20.16 -11.31
N GLY A 100 -10.98 -20.32 -10.59
CA GLY A 100 -11.14 -21.34 -9.56
C GLY A 100 -10.44 -21.05 -8.24
N GLY A 101 -9.88 -19.88 -8.05
CA GLY A 101 -9.18 -19.49 -6.82
C GLY A 101 -10.16 -19.06 -5.72
N ASP A 102 -9.85 -19.40 -4.45
CA ASP A 102 -10.58 -18.87 -3.30
C ASP A 102 -10.42 -17.36 -3.22
N PHE A 103 -11.53 -16.62 -3.45
CA PHE A 103 -11.48 -15.20 -3.63
C PHE A 103 -11.16 -14.43 -2.34
N TRP A 104 -11.60 -14.93 -1.17
CA TRP A 104 -11.23 -14.37 0.13
C TRP A 104 -9.71 -14.39 0.36
N THR A 105 -9.10 -15.56 0.17
CA THR A 105 -7.65 -15.73 0.36
C THR A 105 -6.86 -14.86 -0.63
N ARG A 106 -7.31 -14.78 -1.89
CA ARG A 106 -6.67 -13.96 -2.91
C ARG A 106 -6.79 -12.47 -2.63
N VAL A 107 -7.92 -11.98 -2.11
CA VAL A 107 -8.09 -10.57 -1.71
C VAL A 107 -7.13 -10.19 -0.58
N TRP A 108 -7.00 -11.03 0.44
CA TRP A 108 -6.08 -10.76 1.55
C TRP A 108 -4.61 -10.92 1.15
N PHE A 109 -4.29 -11.92 0.34
CA PHE A 109 -2.94 -12.06 -0.22
C PHE A 109 -2.58 -10.90 -1.14
N GLY A 110 -3.51 -10.47 -1.99
CA GLY A 110 -3.35 -9.28 -2.82
C GLY A 110 -3.09 -8.01 -2.00
N GLY A 111 -3.75 -7.90 -0.84
CA GLY A 111 -3.48 -6.85 0.14
C GLY A 111 -2.05 -6.84 0.64
N ARG A 112 -1.47 -8.03 0.90
CA ARG A 112 -0.04 -8.15 1.27
C ARG A 112 0.87 -7.55 0.21
N VAL A 113 0.60 -7.88 -1.07
CA VAL A 113 1.42 -7.41 -2.20
C VAL A 113 1.27 -5.91 -2.39
N SER A 114 0.03 -5.39 -2.45
CA SER A 114 -0.22 -3.96 -2.65
C SER A 114 0.32 -3.10 -1.50
N LEU A 115 0.13 -3.51 -0.23
CA LEU A 115 0.69 -2.82 0.94
C LEU A 115 2.22 -2.86 0.96
N PHE A 116 2.81 -4.01 0.62
CA PHE A 116 4.27 -4.17 0.52
C PHE A 116 4.86 -3.20 -0.51
N ILE A 117 4.27 -3.11 -1.71
CA ILE A 117 4.69 -2.17 -2.75
C ILE A 117 4.61 -0.73 -2.23
N GLY A 118 3.50 -0.34 -1.60
CA GLY A 118 3.33 1.00 -1.05
C GLY A 118 4.39 1.37 0.00
N ILE A 119 4.66 0.45 0.93
CA ILE A 119 5.66 0.65 2.00
C ILE A 119 7.08 0.71 1.43
N ILE A 120 7.45 -0.21 0.53
CA ILE A 120 8.79 -0.23 -0.08
C ILE A 120 9.01 1.00 -0.97
N ALA A 121 7.99 1.46 -1.69
CA ALA A 121 8.07 2.70 -2.45
C ALA A 121 8.33 3.89 -1.52
N ALA A 122 7.55 4.07 -0.46
CA ALA A 122 7.77 5.15 0.50
C ALA A 122 9.16 5.08 1.17
N PHE A 123 9.62 3.88 1.50
CA PHE A 123 10.96 3.67 2.05
C PHE A 123 12.06 4.05 1.05
N SER A 124 11.93 3.69 -0.23
CA SER A 124 12.87 4.09 -1.28
C SER A 124 12.88 5.60 -1.50
N TYR A 125 11.71 6.25 -1.44
CA TYR A 125 11.63 7.71 -1.52
C TYR A 125 12.37 8.38 -0.35
N PHE A 126 12.24 7.82 0.85
CA PHE A 126 12.98 8.31 2.02
C PHE A 126 14.49 8.14 1.84
N LEU A 127 14.96 6.94 1.46
CA LEU A 127 16.38 6.64 1.33
C LEU A 127 17.09 7.51 0.28
N ILE A 128 16.41 7.86 -0.81
CA ILE A 128 17.00 8.66 -1.90
C ILE A 128 16.64 10.13 -1.72
N GLY A 129 15.37 10.46 -1.52
CA GLY A 129 14.88 11.84 -1.55
C GLY A 129 15.33 12.67 -0.37
N MET A 130 15.41 12.07 0.83
CA MET A 130 15.84 12.81 2.02
C MET A 130 17.31 13.22 1.97
N PRO A 131 18.31 12.37 1.69
CA PRO A 131 19.69 12.79 1.53
C PRO A 131 19.88 13.76 0.35
N TYR A 132 19.26 13.45 -0.79
CA TYR A 132 19.36 14.30 -1.99
C TYR A 132 18.86 15.72 -1.74
N GLY A 133 17.64 15.87 -1.23
CA GLY A 133 17.06 17.17 -0.91
C GLY A 133 17.83 17.91 0.18
N SER A 134 18.35 17.18 1.18
CA SER A 134 19.17 17.76 2.24
C SER A 134 20.49 18.32 1.72
N ILE A 135 21.21 17.58 0.88
CA ILE A 135 22.47 18.01 0.26
C ILE A 135 22.23 19.26 -0.62
N SER A 136 21.20 19.20 -1.47
CA SER A 136 20.81 20.29 -2.35
C SER A 136 20.51 21.57 -1.56
N GLY A 137 19.63 21.50 -0.56
CA GLY A 137 19.26 22.65 0.26
C GLY A 137 20.39 23.22 1.12
N LEU A 138 21.32 22.37 1.59
CA LEU A 138 22.47 22.79 2.39
C LEU A 138 23.53 23.52 1.58
N LEU A 139 23.93 22.93 0.45
CA LEU A 139 25.02 23.46 -0.37
C LEU A 139 24.56 24.72 -1.13
N GLY A 140 23.33 24.72 -1.63
CA GLY A 140 22.80 25.88 -2.38
C GLY A 140 23.54 26.20 -3.68
N GLY A 141 23.25 27.34 -4.25
CA GLY A 141 23.96 27.89 -5.40
C GLY A 141 24.01 26.96 -6.62
N ARG A 142 25.20 26.80 -7.23
CA ARG A 142 25.35 25.96 -8.44
C ARG A 142 25.07 24.49 -8.25
N VAL A 143 25.38 23.95 -7.06
CA VAL A 143 25.12 22.53 -6.74
C VAL A 143 23.62 22.28 -6.64
N ASP A 144 22.90 23.13 -5.95
CA ASP A 144 21.44 23.07 -5.82
C ASP A 144 20.77 23.12 -7.21
N ASN A 145 21.17 24.10 -8.02
CA ASN A 145 20.63 24.25 -9.38
C ASN A 145 20.88 23.01 -10.25
N PHE A 146 22.07 22.42 -10.18
CA PHE A 146 22.39 21.21 -10.94
C PHE A 146 21.56 20.01 -10.45
N MET A 147 21.49 19.82 -9.13
CA MET A 147 20.70 18.72 -8.54
C MET A 147 19.21 18.86 -8.86
N MET A 148 18.65 20.07 -8.77
CA MET A 148 17.23 20.30 -9.12
C MET A 148 16.98 20.14 -10.62
N ARG A 149 17.95 20.42 -11.50
CA ARG A 149 17.83 20.14 -12.94
C ARG A 149 17.67 18.63 -13.22
N ILE A 150 18.41 17.78 -12.49
CA ILE A 150 18.23 16.32 -12.59
C ILE A 150 16.80 15.93 -12.18
N VAL A 151 16.30 16.45 -11.06
CA VAL A 151 14.93 16.23 -10.60
C VAL A 151 13.90 16.66 -11.64
N GLU A 152 14.08 17.80 -12.28
CA GLU A 152 13.21 18.31 -13.35
C GLU A 152 13.20 17.39 -14.57
N ILE A 153 14.37 16.91 -15.00
CA ILE A 153 14.49 15.98 -16.14
C ILE A 153 13.72 14.69 -15.84
N ILE A 154 13.91 14.10 -14.66
CA ILE A 154 13.22 12.87 -14.27
C ILE A 154 11.71 13.09 -14.23
N ASN A 155 11.23 14.20 -13.66
CA ASN A 155 9.80 14.51 -13.60
C ASN A 155 9.20 14.90 -14.97
N GLY A 156 10.03 15.28 -15.93
CA GLY A 156 9.60 15.58 -17.30
C GLY A 156 9.19 14.32 -18.10
N ILE A 157 9.60 13.15 -17.64
CA ILE A 157 9.25 11.87 -18.30
C ILE A 157 7.93 11.34 -17.69
N PRO A 158 6.87 11.13 -18.49
CA PRO A 158 5.65 10.52 -17.99
C PRO A 158 5.93 9.17 -17.34
N TYR A 159 5.44 8.97 -16.10
CA TYR A 159 5.72 7.77 -15.31
C TYR A 159 5.39 6.46 -16.06
N LEU A 160 4.28 6.43 -16.81
CA LEU A 160 3.86 5.26 -17.59
C LEU A 160 4.93 4.86 -18.63
N ILE A 161 5.58 5.83 -19.26
CA ILE A 161 6.67 5.56 -20.21
C ILE A 161 7.86 4.90 -19.50
N VAL A 162 8.22 5.37 -18.30
CA VAL A 162 9.29 4.75 -17.50
C VAL A 162 8.98 3.28 -17.21
N VAL A 163 7.74 2.97 -16.82
CA VAL A 163 7.31 1.58 -16.57
C VAL A 163 7.42 0.73 -17.83
N ILE A 164 6.91 1.21 -18.96
CA ILE A 164 6.95 0.47 -20.24
C ILE A 164 8.40 0.22 -20.68
N LEU A 165 9.26 1.22 -20.58
CA LEU A 165 10.70 1.05 -20.92
C LEU A 165 11.40 0.04 -20.01
N LEU A 166 11.05 0.03 -18.72
CA LEU A 166 11.60 -0.97 -17.80
C LEU A 166 11.15 -2.39 -18.15
N MET A 167 9.91 -2.56 -18.61
CA MET A 167 9.41 -3.88 -19.03
C MET A 167 10.07 -4.43 -20.30
N VAL A 168 10.72 -3.59 -21.09
CA VAL A 168 11.55 -4.05 -22.21
C VAL A 168 12.83 -4.74 -21.70
N VAL A 169 13.33 -4.32 -20.54
CA VAL A 169 14.60 -4.79 -19.97
C VAL A 169 14.37 -5.81 -18.84
N MET A 170 13.28 -5.65 -18.09
CA MET A 170 12.92 -6.49 -16.94
C MET A 170 11.60 -7.21 -17.20
N PRO A 171 11.42 -8.45 -16.74
CA PRO A 171 10.14 -9.14 -16.85
C PRO A 171 9.05 -8.37 -16.10
N PRO A 172 7.79 -8.36 -16.62
CA PRO A 172 6.65 -7.80 -15.90
C PRO A 172 6.49 -8.41 -14.50
N GLY A 173 6.12 -7.62 -13.51
CA GLY A 173 5.91 -8.12 -12.16
C GLY A 173 6.23 -7.13 -11.06
N LEU A 174 6.17 -7.61 -9.83
CA LEU A 174 6.35 -6.82 -8.60
C LEU A 174 7.67 -6.02 -8.60
N LEU A 175 8.79 -6.66 -8.98
CA LEU A 175 10.11 -6.02 -8.93
C LEU A 175 10.18 -4.83 -9.89
N THR A 176 9.68 -4.99 -11.11
CA THR A 176 9.67 -3.92 -12.14
C THR A 176 8.86 -2.71 -11.66
N ILE A 177 7.70 -2.93 -11.01
CA ILE A 177 6.88 -1.85 -10.45
C ILE A 177 7.62 -1.13 -9.32
N VAL A 178 8.23 -1.88 -8.39
CA VAL A 178 8.99 -1.31 -7.28
C VAL A 178 10.16 -0.46 -7.78
N VAL A 179 10.91 -0.96 -8.77
CA VAL A 179 12.02 -0.22 -9.39
C VAL A 179 11.52 1.04 -10.08
N ALA A 180 10.43 0.96 -10.84
CA ALA A 180 9.83 2.13 -11.49
C ALA A 180 9.40 3.21 -10.50
N LEU A 181 8.72 2.81 -9.41
CA LEU A 181 8.34 3.70 -8.32
C LEU A 181 9.58 4.33 -7.66
N ALA A 182 10.60 3.52 -7.39
CA ALA A 182 11.84 3.98 -6.77
C ALA A 182 12.63 4.94 -7.66
N LEU A 183 12.61 4.80 -8.99
CA LEU A 183 13.32 5.68 -9.90
C LEU A 183 12.74 7.09 -9.99
N VAL A 184 11.42 7.22 -9.88
CA VAL A 184 10.74 8.51 -10.11
C VAL A 184 10.24 9.16 -8.82
N GLY A 185 9.65 8.38 -7.92
CA GLY A 185 8.86 8.90 -6.80
C GLY A 185 9.65 9.67 -5.74
N TRP A 186 10.95 9.41 -5.57
CA TRP A 186 11.82 10.11 -4.63
C TRP A 186 11.98 11.60 -4.93
N THR A 187 11.79 12.00 -6.18
CA THR A 187 12.00 13.38 -6.66
C THR A 187 11.08 14.41 -5.97
N SER A 188 9.84 14.01 -5.70
CA SER A 188 8.87 14.86 -4.97
C SER A 188 9.30 15.07 -3.52
N LEU A 189 9.78 14.03 -2.85
CA LEU A 189 10.31 14.14 -1.50
C LEU A 189 11.60 14.96 -1.46
N ALA A 190 12.49 14.80 -2.43
CA ALA A 190 13.72 15.59 -2.53
C ALA A 190 13.44 17.09 -2.62
N ARG A 191 12.47 17.51 -3.43
CA ARG A 191 12.04 18.94 -3.52
C ARG A 191 11.45 19.44 -2.21
N LEU A 192 10.61 18.63 -1.55
CA LEU A 192 10.04 18.97 -0.25
C LEU A 192 11.13 19.18 0.79
N VAL A 193 12.05 18.21 0.93
CA VAL A 193 13.14 18.24 1.90
C VAL A 193 14.07 19.42 1.62
N ARG A 194 14.44 19.68 0.35
CA ARG A 194 15.22 20.85 -0.04
C ARG A 194 14.57 22.14 0.44
N GLY A 195 13.26 22.33 0.20
CA GLY A 195 12.51 23.50 0.64
C GLY A 195 12.54 23.69 2.15
N GLN A 196 12.34 22.60 2.91
CA GLN A 196 12.43 22.60 4.38
C GLN A 196 13.84 22.96 4.87
N VAL A 197 14.88 22.40 4.27
CA VAL A 197 16.27 22.67 4.66
C VAL A 197 16.63 24.13 4.41
N VAL A 198 16.21 24.70 3.28
CA VAL A 198 16.42 26.13 2.98
C VAL A 198 15.76 27.02 4.03
N GLN A 199 14.49 26.75 4.37
CA GLN A 199 13.76 27.50 5.39
C GLN A 199 14.39 27.38 6.79
N ILE A 200 14.83 26.18 7.19
CA ILE A 200 15.38 25.92 8.53
C ILE A 200 16.76 26.57 8.66
N LYS A 201 17.59 26.55 7.61
CA LYS A 201 18.94 27.14 7.71
C LYS A 201 18.93 28.67 7.88
N GLU A 202 17.83 29.33 7.53
CA GLU A 202 17.62 30.77 7.69
C GLU A 202 17.04 31.18 9.05
N GLN A 203 16.77 30.19 9.93
CA GLN A 203 16.26 30.46 11.27
C GLN A 203 17.36 31.02 12.19
N GLU A 204 17.00 31.96 13.05
CA GLU A 204 17.94 32.68 13.94
C GLU A 204 18.77 31.74 14.81
N TYR A 205 18.18 30.67 15.35
CA TYR A 205 18.89 29.69 16.18
C TYR A 205 19.93 28.88 15.40
N VAL A 206 19.73 28.68 14.08
CA VAL A 206 20.70 27.99 13.20
C VAL A 206 21.85 28.93 12.86
N ILE A 207 21.52 30.19 12.55
CA ILE A 207 22.52 31.25 12.29
C ILE A 207 23.38 31.46 13.54
N ALA A 208 22.78 31.58 14.73
CA ALA A 208 23.49 31.71 15.97
C ALA A 208 24.42 30.51 16.25
N ALA A 209 23.97 29.29 16.01
CA ALA A 209 24.83 28.11 16.15
C ALA A 209 26.03 28.14 15.18
N ALA A 210 25.79 28.56 13.93
CA ALA A 210 26.87 28.72 12.94
C ALA A 210 27.89 29.80 13.36
N THR A 211 27.42 30.93 13.87
CA THR A 211 28.26 32.04 14.35
C THR A 211 29.11 31.61 15.56
N MET A 212 28.57 30.76 16.43
CA MET A 212 29.30 30.17 17.55
C MET A 212 30.28 29.04 17.13
N GLY A 213 30.51 28.83 15.82
CA GLY A 213 31.49 27.86 15.30
C GLY A 213 30.99 26.44 15.19
N ALA A 214 29.68 26.17 15.21
CA ALA A 214 29.16 24.83 14.98
C ALA A 214 29.49 24.35 13.55
N SER A 215 30.05 23.15 13.44
CA SER A 215 30.33 22.54 12.12
C SER A 215 29.04 22.27 11.35
N ARG A 216 29.10 22.29 10.00
CA ARG A 216 27.97 21.98 9.12
C ARG A 216 27.30 20.65 9.46
N GLY A 217 28.09 19.61 9.76
CA GLY A 217 27.55 18.31 10.15
C GLY A 217 26.78 18.34 11.48
N ARG A 218 27.21 19.17 12.45
CA ARG A 218 26.51 19.38 13.71
C ARG A 218 25.19 20.10 13.51
N ILE A 219 25.17 21.14 12.66
CA ILE A 219 23.95 21.89 12.29
C ILE A 219 22.94 20.94 11.65
N VAL A 220 23.37 20.10 10.69
CA VAL A 220 22.51 19.12 10.01
C VAL A 220 21.89 18.15 11.03
N ARG A 221 22.71 17.49 11.82
CA ARG A 221 22.23 16.42 12.73
C ARG A 221 21.38 16.95 13.87
N ARG A 222 21.68 18.13 14.41
CA ARG A 222 21.04 18.64 15.63
C ARG A 222 19.90 19.63 15.35
N HIS A 223 19.91 20.30 14.22
CA HIS A 223 18.91 21.33 13.91
C HIS A 223 18.09 21.01 12.67
N ILE A 224 18.71 20.60 11.56
CA ILE A 224 18.00 20.43 10.30
C ILE A 224 17.23 19.11 10.27
N LEU A 225 17.90 17.97 10.43
CA LEU A 225 17.26 16.65 10.33
C LEU A 225 16.08 16.47 11.28
N PRO A 226 16.18 16.80 12.60
CA PRO A 226 15.04 16.58 13.50
C PRO A 226 13.81 17.44 13.15
N ASN A 227 14.04 18.65 12.65
CA ASN A 227 12.94 19.55 12.28
C ASN A 227 12.30 19.19 10.91
N THR A 228 13.08 18.63 9.97
CA THR A 228 12.54 18.14 8.70
C THR A 228 11.80 16.80 8.83
N LEU A 229 12.20 15.95 9.79
CA LEU A 229 11.60 14.62 9.97
C LEU A 229 10.08 14.64 10.14
N SER A 230 9.53 15.61 10.87
CA SER A 230 8.09 15.72 11.07
C SER A 230 7.33 15.86 9.74
N VAL A 231 7.81 16.73 8.86
CA VAL A 231 7.22 16.98 7.53
C VAL A 231 7.45 15.77 6.61
N VAL A 232 8.64 15.16 6.70
CA VAL A 232 8.99 13.97 5.91
C VAL A 232 8.11 12.79 6.27
N ILE A 233 7.89 12.50 7.56
CA ILE A 233 7.02 11.39 8.02
C ILE A 233 5.60 11.55 7.49
N VAL A 234 5.02 12.75 7.58
CA VAL A 234 3.69 13.03 7.05
C VAL A 234 3.64 12.80 5.54
N ASN A 235 4.63 13.31 4.79
CA ASN A 235 4.69 13.15 3.34
C ASN A 235 4.84 11.68 2.94
N LEU A 236 5.69 10.91 3.64
CA LEU A 236 5.87 9.48 3.40
C LEU A 236 4.57 8.70 3.67
N THR A 237 3.86 9.01 4.74
CA THR A 237 2.56 8.38 5.02
C THR A 237 1.57 8.60 3.89
N MET A 238 1.54 9.81 3.30
CA MET A 238 0.68 10.14 2.16
C MET A 238 1.19 9.57 0.82
N SER A 239 2.47 9.24 0.71
CA SER A 239 3.03 8.62 -0.49
C SER A 239 2.68 7.13 -0.62
N ILE A 240 2.39 6.45 0.49
CA ILE A 240 1.97 5.03 0.48
C ILE A 240 0.69 4.82 -0.34
N PRO A 241 -0.44 5.51 -0.06
CA PRO A 241 -1.66 5.34 -0.86
C PRO A 241 -1.47 5.74 -2.33
N ALA A 242 -0.65 6.76 -2.62
CA ALA A 242 -0.33 7.13 -3.99
C ALA A 242 0.41 6.00 -4.74
N ALA A 243 1.35 5.32 -4.08
CA ALA A 243 2.06 4.19 -4.65
C ALA A 243 1.14 2.96 -4.84
N ILE A 244 0.26 2.67 -3.88
CA ILE A 244 -0.75 1.60 -3.99
C ILE A 244 -1.69 1.89 -5.17
N PHE A 245 -2.17 3.13 -5.31
CA PHE A 245 -3.01 3.51 -6.44
C PHE A 245 -2.29 3.32 -7.78
N THR A 246 -1.03 3.78 -7.87
CA THR A 246 -0.23 3.64 -9.08
C THR A 246 0.00 2.19 -9.45
N GLU A 247 0.34 1.34 -8.50
CA GLU A 247 0.45 -0.12 -8.69
C GLU A 247 -0.87 -0.71 -9.18
N SER A 248 -1.97 -0.39 -8.48
CA SER A 248 -3.29 -0.91 -8.81
C SER A 248 -3.75 -0.48 -10.20
N PHE A 249 -3.47 0.76 -10.59
CA PHE A 249 -3.75 1.26 -11.93
C PHE A 249 -2.93 0.50 -13.00
N LEU A 250 -1.62 0.33 -12.78
CA LEU A 250 -0.76 -0.43 -13.70
C LEU A 250 -1.22 -1.89 -13.84
N SER A 251 -1.56 -2.53 -12.72
CA SER A 251 -2.08 -3.90 -12.71
C SER A 251 -3.44 -3.99 -13.42
N TYR A 252 -4.34 -3.03 -13.20
CA TYR A 252 -5.66 -2.97 -13.85
C TYR A 252 -5.58 -2.81 -15.37
N ILE A 253 -4.57 -2.11 -15.89
CA ILE A 253 -4.33 -2.01 -17.35
C ILE A 253 -3.50 -3.17 -17.93
N GLY A 254 -3.16 -4.17 -17.10
CA GLY A 254 -2.45 -5.38 -17.54
C GLY A 254 -0.93 -5.28 -17.57
N ILE A 255 -0.35 -4.19 -17.03
CA ILE A 255 1.11 -4.00 -16.96
C ILE A 255 1.59 -4.05 -15.50
N GLY A 256 0.96 -4.87 -14.68
CA GLY A 256 1.19 -4.92 -13.24
C GLY A 256 1.82 -6.22 -12.76
N VAL A 257 1.34 -6.63 -11.59
CA VAL A 257 1.73 -7.89 -10.95
C VAL A 257 1.17 -9.07 -11.75
N THR A 258 2.03 -10.01 -12.11
CA THR A 258 1.69 -11.19 -12.91
C THR A 258 1.50 -12.43 -12.04
N GLN A 259 0.66 -13.37 -12.49
CA GLN A 259 0.49 -14.66 -11.84
C GLN A 259 1.83 -15.41 -11.68
N PRO A 260 2.02 -16.21 -10.62
CA PRO A 260 1.01 -16.60 -9.62
C PRO A 260 0.73 -15.55 -8.53
N MET A 261 1.52 -14.48 -8.45
CA MET A 261 1.28 -13.41 -7.49
C MET A 261 0.03 -12.62 -7.84
N THR A 262 -0.67 -12.16 -6.81
CA THR A 262 -1.90 -11.41 -6.95
C THR A 262 -1.79 -10.13 -6.15
N SER A 263 -2.25 -9.00 -6.71
CA SER A 263 -2.45 -7.73 -6.01
C SER A 263 -3.92 -7.34 -6.09
N TRP A 264 -4.35 -6.33 -5.34
CA TRP A 264 -5.72 -5.80 -5.49
C TRP A 264 -5.98 -5.29 -6.90
N GLY A 265 -4.98 -4.65 -7.53
CA GLY A 265 -5.09 -4.16 -8.90
C GLY A 265 -5.25 -5.27 -9.93
N SER A 266 -4.49 -6.39 -9.79
CA SER A 266 -4.62 -7.54 -10.68
C SER A 266 -5.93 -8.30 -10.48
N LEU A 267 -6.50 -8.29 -9.25
CA LEU A 267 -7.86 -8.82 -9.01
C LEU A 267 -8.92 -7.95 -9.69
N CYS A 268 -8.78 -6.62 -9.66
CA CYS A 268 -9.67 -5.72 -10.39
C CYS A 268 -9.57 -5.94 -11.91
N GLU A 269 -8.39 -6.22 -12.44
CA GLU A 269 -8.18 -6.53 -13.86
C GLU A 269 -8.91 -7.83 -14.23
N ALA A 270 -8.71 -8.90 -13.46
CA ALA A 270 -9.40 -10.17 -13.69
C ALA A 270 -10.93 -10.01 -13.61
N GLY A 271 -11.45 -9.29 -12.61
CA GLY A 271 -12.89 -9.06 -12.44
C GLY A 271 -13.52 -8.13 -13.49
N LYS A 272 -12.71 -7.44 -14.30
CA LYS A 272 -13.21 -6.52 -15.34
C LYS A 272 -14.01 -7.24 -16.42
N ALA A 273 -13.59 -8.45 -16.80
CA ALA A 273 -14.28 -9.24 -17.82
C ALA A 273 -15.70 -9.62 -17.39
N SER A 274 -15.91 -9.83 -16.09
CA SER A 274 -17.18 -10.30 -15.51
C SER A 274 -18.02 -9.20 -14.86
N ILE A 275 -17.76 -7.94 -15.19
CA ILE A 275 -18.44 -6.80 -14.54
C ILE A 275 -19.97 -6.85 -14.64
N PHE A 276 -20.51 -7.40 -15.72
CA PHE A 276 -21.95 -7.51 -15.94
C PHE A 276 -22.58 -8.77 -15.35
N THR A 277 -21.79 -9.82 -15.16
CA THR A 277 -22.26 -11.12 -14.62
C THR A 277 -21.97 -11.24 -13.13
N ASN A 278 -20.74 -10.91 -12.72
CA ASN A 278 -20.23 -11.06 -11.35
C ASN A 278 -19.50 -9.78 -10.89
N PRO A 279 -20.21 -8.64 -10.73
CA PRO A 279 -19.58 -7.34 -10.42
C PRO A 279 -18.77 -7.35 -9.12
N GLN A 280 -19.07 -8.28 -8.19
CA GLN A 280 -18.38 -8.41 -6.91
C GLN A 280 -16.88 -8.69 -7.07
N LEU A 281 -16.48 -9.41 -8.13
CA LEU A 281 -15.08 -9.71 -8.42
C LEU A 281 -14.25 -8.44 -8.68
N LEU A 282 -14.87 -7.40 -9.19
CA LEU A 282 -14.25 -6.08 -9.35
C LEU A 282 -14.43 -5.20 -8.10
N PHE A 283 -15.67 -5.11 -7.58
CA PHE A 283 -15.99 -4.13 -6.53
C PHE A 283 -15.38 -4.45 -5.17
N ILE A 284 -15.19 -5.72 -4.82
CA ILE A 284 -14.58 -6.11 -3.54
C ILE A 284 -13.12 -5.61 -3.47
N PRO A 285 -12.20 -5.98 -4.38
CA PRO A 285 -10.83 -5.47 -4.30
C PRO A 285 -10.75 -3.96 -4.50
N ALA A 286 -11.60 -3.35 -5.33
CA ALA A 286 -11.68 -1.90 -5.47
C ALA A 286 -12.08 -1.20 -4.18
N ALA A 287 -13.00 -1.78 -3.39
CA ALA A 287 -13.36 -1.27 -2.06
C ALA A 287 -12.17 -1.36 -1.09
N PHE A 288 -11.41 -2.46 -1.10
CA PHE A 288 -10.20 -2.61 -0.28
C PHE A 288 -9.15 -1.55 -0.62
N ILE A 289 -8.91 -1.28 -1.91
CA ILE A 289 -8.02 -0.19 -2.37
C ILE A 289 -8.53 1.14 -1.83
N SER A 290 -9.79 1.48 -2.09
CA SER A 290 -10.38 2.78 -1.75
C SER A 290 -10.39 3.05 -0.25
N LEU A 291 -10.79 2.06 0.56
CA LEU A 291 -10.82 2.18 2.02
C LEU A 291 -9.41 2.29 2.61
N THR A 292 -8.45 1.54 2.06
CA THR A 292 -7.05 1.62 2.50
C THR A 292 -6.45 2.99 2.16
N MET A 293 -6.66 3.49 0.94
CA MET A 293 -6.20 4.83 0.53
C MET A 293 -6.81 5.92 1.40
N LEU A 294 -8.13 5.88 1.62
CA LEU A 294 -8.83 6.83 2.47
C LEU A 294 -8.25 6.83 3.89
N SER A 295 -8.02 5.63 4.44
CA SER A 295 -7.46 5.48 5.78
C SER A 295 -6.04 6.04 5.89
N PHE A 296 -5.15 5.77 4.91
CA PHE A 296 -3.82 6.38 4.91
C PHE A 296 -3.86 7.90 4.78
N ASN A 297 -4.74 8.46 3.96
CA ASN A 297 -4.90 9.91 3.82
C ASN A 297 -5.39 10.54 5.12
N LEU A 298 -6.45 10.01 5.73
CA LEU A 298 -6.96 10.49 7.02
C LEU A 298 -5.92 10.35 8.15
N PHE A 299 -5.15 9.27 8.15
CA PHE A 299 -4.08 9.07 9.11
C PHE A 299 -2.93 10.07 8.89
N GLY A 300 -2.56 10.33 7.63
CA GLY A 300 -1.56 11.35 7.27
C GLY A 300 -1.97 12.76 7.69
N ASP A 301 -3.23 13.13 7.51
CA ASP A 301 -3.77 14.41 7.97
C ASP A 301 -3.77 14.51 9.50
N ALA A 302 -4.13 13.44 10.20
CA ALA A 302 -4.04 13.38 11.65
C ALA A 302 -2.60 13.53 12.15
N LEU A 303 -1.64 12.87 11.50
CA LEU A 303 -0.21 13.02 11.80
C LEU A 303 0.27 14.45 11.55
N ARG A 304 -0.15 15.08 10.45
CA ARG A 304 0.18 16.47 10.15
C ARG A 304 -0.27 17.38 11.29
N ASN A 305 -1.51 17.27 11.73
CA ASN A 305 -2.08 18.09 12.81
C ASN A 305 -1.35 17.89 14.16
N VAL A 306 -0.90 16.67 14.41
CA VAL A 306 -0.17 16.32 15.66
C VAL A 306 1.28 16.75 15.64
N LEU A 307 1.94 16.69 14.49
CA LEU A 307 3.37 16.98 14.32
C LEU A 307 3.65 18.44 13.97
N ASP A 308 2.64 19.25 13.60
CA ASP A 308 2.82 20.68 13.27
C ASP A 308 3.21 21.47 14.54
N PRO A 309 4.41 22.10 14.54
CA PRO A 309 4.87 22.90 15.68
C PRO A 309 4.00 24.16 15.92
N ARG A 310 3.32 24.67 14.90
CA ARG A 310 2.46 25.86 14.98
C ARG A 310 1.20 25.64 15.80
N MET A 311 0.79 24.40 15.96
CA MET A 311 -0.37 24.00 16.78
C MET A 311 -0.02 23.80 18.28
N ARG A 312 1.16 24.18 18.70
CA ARG A 312 1.64 24.12 20.10
C ARG A 312 1.21 25.35 20.93
N ARG A 313 0.01 25.89 20.69
CA ARG A 313 -0.59 26.90 21.57
C ARG A 313 -1.52 26.25 22.57
#